data_9fd5781f7074ca0a32ce8f748c825cac
#
_entry.id   9fd5781f7074ca0a32ce8f748c825cac
#
_cell.length_a   1.000
_cell.length_b   1.000
_cell.length_c   1.000
_cell.angle_alpha   90.00
_cell.angle_beta   90.00
_cell.angle_gamma   90.00
#
_symmetry.space_group_name_H-M   'P 1'
#
loop_
_entity.id
_entity.type
_entity.pdbx_description
1 polymer ?
#
loop_
_entity_poly.entity_id
_entity_poly.type
_entity_poly.pdbx_seq_one_letter_code
_entity_poly.pdbx_strand_id
1 'polypeptide(L)'
;MLVNHRRAGRFALVALLGGVVMLALVAWPATLPAVQWVDDGWNRAMVSIRFTPFVWLAEAFALLGGIWINWPLRVAAMVILAVRRNWVQLGAFVLAIVTSEALIGPLKALYARPRPPQAILETSSYSFPSGHAIAGAVTAVGLVIVLLPPGSRRWSWEVKAAIFASLMALSRTYLSVHWLSDVVTGALLGVGLALGWPALFQEVRDVRLPRWRARKAAAAEAET
;
A
#
# COMPACT_ATOMS: atom_id res chain seq x y z
N MET A 1 -12.41 1.88 -18.23
CA MET A 1 -12.78 2.05 -16.79
C MET A 1 -11.67 1.47 -15.94
N LEU A 2 -11.08 2.23 -15.00
CA LEU A 2 -10.03 1.72 -14.10
C LEU A 2 -10.62 0.83 -13.01
N VAL A 3 -11.54 1.40 -12.24
CA VAL A 3 -12.22 0.76 -11.12
C VAL A 3 -13.66 1.25 -11.03
N ASN A 4 -14.51 0.51 -10.34
CA ASN A 4 -15.76 1.10 -9.86
C ASN A 4 -15.37 2.12 -8.76
N HIS A 5 -15.39 3.42 -9.11
CA HIS A 5 -14.88 4.49 -8.24
C HIS A 5 -15.57 4.54 -6.87
N ARG A 6 -16.87 4.24 -6.79
CA ARG A 6 -17.60 4.22 -5.52
C ARG A 6 -17.15 3.08 -4.62
N ARG A 7 -17.03 1.86 -5.18
CA ARG A 7 -16.62 0.67 -4.42
C ARG A 7 -15.15 0.76 -4.02
N ALA A 8 -14.27 1.02 -4.97
CA ALA A 8 -12.83 1.15 -4.71
C ALA A 8 -12.53 2.33 -3.76
N GLY A 9 -13.22 3.47 -3.92
CA GLY A 9 -13.09 4.61 -3.02
C GLY A 9 -13.52 4.32 -1.58
N ARG A 10 -14.59 3.54 -1.38
CA ARG A 10 -15.00 3.10 -0.03
C ARG A 10 -13.92 2.20 0.61
N PHE A 11 -13.42 1.22 -0.12
CA PHE A 11 -12.34 0.35 0.38
C PHE A 11 -11.06 1.14 0.66
N ALA A 12 -10.68 2.07 -0.22
CA ALA A 12 -9.56 2.95 0.00
C ALA A 12 -9.72 3.80 1.27
N LEU A 13 -10.91 4.40 1.44
CA LEU A 13 -11.21 5.21 2.62
C LEU A 13 -11.14 4.38 3.92
N VAL A 14 -11.75 3.20 3.94
CA VAL A 14 -11.69 2.30 5.11
C VAL A 14 -10.25 1.91 5.42
N ALA A 15 -9.45 1.55 4.40
CA ALA A 15 -8.05 1.20 4.59
C ALA A 15 -7.22 2.39 5.11
N LEU A 16 -7.39 3.59 4.52
CA LEU A 16 -6.69 4.79 4.98
C LEU A 16 -7.10 5.19 6.40
N LEU A 17 -8.39 5.16 6.71
CA LEU A 17 -8.87 5.43 8.07
C LEU A 17 -8.31 4.41 9.07
N GLY A 18 -8.32 3.11 8.73
CA GLY A 18 -7.67 2.08 9.54
C GLY A 18 -6.17 2.34 9.74
N GLY A 19 -5.47 2.74 8.67
CA GLY A 19 -4.07 3.16 8.75
C GLY A 19 -3.86 4.36 9.69
N VAL A 20 -4.71 5.40 9.58
CA VAL A 20 -4.66 6.58 10.46
C VAL A 20 -4.98 6.22 11.91
N VAL A 21 -5.95 5.34 12.15
CA VAL A 21 -6.24 4.82 13.50
C VAL A 21 -5.02 4.11 14.07
N MET A 22 -4.36 3.24 13.30
CA MET A 22 -3.14 2.56 13.75
C MET A 22 -1.99 3.55 14.02
N LEU A 23 -1.84 4.58 13.18
CA LEU A 23 -0.89 5.67 13.44
C LEU A 23 -1.18 6.34 14.79
N ALA A 24 -2.44 6.67 15.06
CA ALA A 24 -2.86 7.28 16.32
C ALA A 24 -2.63 6.35 17.53
N LEU A 25 -2.97 5.07 17.42
CA LEU A 25 -2.80 4.09 18.49
C LEU A 25 -1.33 3.89 18.89
N VAL A 26 -0.41 3.92 17.92
CA VAL A 26 1.04 3.81 18.17
C VAL A 26 1.63 5.12 18.68
N ALA A 27 1.06 6.28 18.28
CA ALA A 27 1.51 7.59 18.74
C ALA A 27 1.07 7.91 20.18
N TRP A 28 -0.07 7.37 20.61
CA TRP A 28 -0.69 7.77 21.86
C TRP A 28 -0.11 7.00 23.05
N PRO A 29 0.49 7.67 24.07
CA PRO A 29 1.14 6.99 25.19
C PRO A 29 0.23 6.06 25.99
N ALA A 30 -1.08 6.35 26.07
CA ALA A 30 -2.03 5.49 26.78
C ALA A 30 -2.39 4.20 26.04
N THR A 31 -2.30 4.17 24.71
CA THR A 31 -2.64 2.97 23.89
C THR A 31 -1.42 2.17 23.47
N LEU A 32 -0.24 2.81 23.40
CA LEU A 32 1.00 2.15 22.99
C LEU A 32 1.32 0.88 23.80
N PRO A 33 1.16 0.82 25.15
CA PRO A 33 1.42 -0.40 25.90
C PRO A 33 0.54 -1.58 25.49
N ALA A 34 -0.74 -1.34 25.16
CA ALA A 34 -1.64 -2.39 24.69
C ALA A 34 -1.26 -2.88 23.28
N VAL A 35 -0.89 -1.95 22.38
CA VAL A 35 -0.37 -2.30 21.05
C VAL A 35 0.92 -3.10 21.18
N GLN A 36 1.83 -2.67 22.06
CA GLN A 36 3.11 -3.35 22.27
C GLN A 36 2.92 -4.74 22.86
N TRP A 37 1.96 -4.93 23.78
CA TRP A 37 1.64 -6.25 24.31
C TRP A 37 1.21 -7.24 23.21
N VAL A 38 0.37 -6.80 22.28
CA VAL A 38 -0.02 -7.61 21.11
C VAL A 38 1.18 -7.89 20.21
N ASP A 39 2.00 -6.88 19.92
CA ASP A 39 3.20 -6.99 19.10
C ASP A 39 4.23 -7.96 19.69
N ASP A 40 4.45 -7.89 21.01
CA ASP A 40 5.34 -8.81 21.74
C ASP A 40 4.82 -10.24 21.71
N GLY A 41 3.51 -10.43 21.90
CA GLY A 41 2.85 -11.73 21.79
C GLY A 41 3.02 -12.34 20.40
N TRP A 42 2.77 -11.54 19.37
CA TRP A 42 2.96 -11.94 17.97
C TRP A 42 4.41 -12.29 17.68
N ASN A 43 5.35 -11.43 18.10
CA ASN A 43 6.77 -11.66 17.85
C ASN A 43 7.26 -12.93 18.53
N ARG A 44 6.86 -13.20 19.79
CA ARG A 44 7.17 -14.47 20.47
C ARG A 44 6.63 -15.67 19.69
N ALA A 45 5.39 -15.60 19.18
CA ALA A 45 4.82 -16.66 18.36
C ALA A 45 5.62 -16.88 17.07
N MET A 46 6.01 -15.80 16.38
CA MET A 46 6.83 -15.92 15.16
C MET A 46 8.20 -16.52 15.43
N VAL A 47 8.84 -16.12 16.53
CA VAL A 47 10.13 -16.68 16.94
C VAL A 47 10.03 -18.17 17.30
N SER A 48 8.96 -18.59 17.99
CA SER A 48 8.78 -19.99 18.42
C SER A 48 8.54 -20.96 17.28
N ILE A 49 7.98 -20.49 16.15
CA ILE A 49 7.74 -21.33 14.96
C ILE A 49 8.81 -21.16 13.87
N ARG A 50 9.95 -20.53 14.19
CA ARG A 50 11.04 -20.37 13.23
C ARG A 50 11.58 -21.70 12.79
N PHE A 51 11.59 -21.86 11.45
CA PHE A 51 12.09 -23.02 10.77
C PHE A 51 12.91 -22.58 9.56
N THR A 52 14.13 -23.06 9.39
CA THR A 52 15.09 -22.54 8.40
C THR A 52 14.51 -22.39 6.99
N PRO A 53 13.77 -23.36 6.41
CA PRO A 53 13.16 -23.17 5.09
C PRO A 53 12.16 -22.03 5.02
N PHE A 54 11.41 -21.76 6.09
CA PHE A 54 10.49 -20.60 6.12
C PHE A 54 11.23 -19.29 6.33
N VAL A 55 12.40 -19.29 6.99
CA VAL A 55 13.29 -18.13 7.02
C VAL A 55 13.74 -17.78 5.61
N TRP A 56 14.24 -18.74 4.83
CA TRP A 56 14.62 -18.52 3.42
C TRP A 56 13.46 -18.01 2.56
N LEU A 57 12.26 -18.56 2.75
CA LEU A 57 11.07 -18.09 2.07
C LEU A 57 10.74 -16.62 2.46
N ALA A 58 10.83 -16.29 3.73
CA ALA A 58 10.60 -14.93 4.21
C ALA A 58 11.67 -13.95 3.69
N GLU A 59 12.92 -14.37 3.59
CA GLU A 59 14.00 -13.59 2.98
C GLU A 59 13.77 -13.39 1.47
N ALA A 60 13.27 -14.40 0.76
CA ALA A 60 12.87 -14.26 -0.64
C ALA A 60 11.76 -13.23 -0.81
N PHE A 61 10.72 -13.22 0.04
CA PHE A 61 9.72 -12.16 0.06
C PHE A 61 10.32 -10.79 0.40
N ALA A 62 11.29 -10.73 1.33
CA ALA A 62 12.00 -9.50 1.64
C ALA A 62 12.75 -8.93 0.44
N LEU A 63 13.40 -9.79 -0.34
CA LEU A 63 14.09 -9.41 -1.59
C LEU A 63 13.10 -8.92 -2.64
N LEU A 64 11.96 -9.64 -2.84
CA LEU A 64 10.91 -9.23 -3.78
C LEU A 64 10.29 -7.87 -3.45
N GLY A 65 10.13 -7.56 -2.16
CA GLY A 65 9.66 -6.25 -1.70
C GLY A 65 10.74 -5.18 -1.62
N GLY A 66 11.98 -5.56 -1.79
CA GLY A 66 13.12 -4.66 -1.77
C GLY A 66 13.20 -3.73 -2.99
N ILE A 67 13.99 -2.68 -2.86
CA ILE A 67 14.14 -1.63 -3.87
C ILE A 67 14.61 -2.20 -5.22
N TRP A 68 15.49 -3.19 -5.21
CA TRP A 68 16.12 -3.76 -6.40
C TRP A 68 15.17 -4.55 -7.32
N ILE A 69 14.07 -5.07 -6.79
CA ILE A 69 13.05 -5.77 -7.60
C ILE A 69 11.81 -4.91 -7.77
N ASN A 70 11.38 -4.23 -6.71
CA ASN A 70 10.15 -3.46 -6.71
C ASN A 70 10.22 -2.27 -7.68
N TRP A 71 11.34 -1.52 -7.69
CA TRP A 71 11.48 -0.37 -8.60
C TRP A 71 11.55 -0.75 -10.09
N PRO A 72 12.34 -1.74 -10.53
CA PRO A 72 12.27 -2.22 -11.92
C PRO A 72 10.86 -2.62 -12.37
N LEU A 73 10.09 -3.32 -11.52
CA LEU A 73 8.70 -3.68 -11.83
C LEU A 73 7.80 -2.45 -12.00
N ARG A 74 7.93 -1.47 -11.12
CA ARG A 74 7.19 -0.20 -11.19
C ARG A 74 7.54 0.57 -12.46
N VAL A 75 8.84 0.70 -12.77
CA VAL A 75 9.32 1.39 -13.97
C VAL A 75 8.83 0.68 -15.23
N ALA A 76 8.94 -0.65 -15.30
CA ALA A 76 8.43 -1.41 -16.43
C ALA A 76 6.92 -1.18 -16.65
N ALA A 77 6.13 -1.20 -15.57
CA ALA A 77 4.70 -0.91 -15.67
C ALA A 77 4.42 0.52 -16.14
N MET A 78 5.16 1.51 -15.62
CA MET A 78 5.02 2.91 -16.06
C MET A 78 5.37 3.06 -17.55
N VAL A 79 6.44 2.43 -18.02
CA VAL A 79 6.83 2.43 -19.44
C VAL A 79 5.72 1.77 -20.31
N ILE A 80 5.22 0.60 -19.90
CA ILE A 80 4.13 -0.08 -20.61
C ILE A 80 2.89 0.83 -20.72
N LEU A 81 2.51 1.49 -19.64
CA LEU A 81 1.36 2.39 -19.60
C LEU A 81 1.59 3.62 -20.49
N ALA A 82 2.78 4.19 -20.50
CA ALA A 82 3.16 5.33 -21.33
C ALA A 82 3.14 4.96 -22.84
N VAL A 83 3.77 3.85 -23.23
CA VAL A 83 3.77 3.34 -24.61
C VAL A 83 2.36 3.04 -25.10
N ARG A 84 1.50 2.48 -24.24
CA ARG A 84 0.08 2.24 -24.53
C ARG A 84 -0.79 3.49 -24.44
N ARG A 85 -0.20 4.65 -24.13
CA ARG A 85 -0.91 5.94 -23.94
C ARG A 85 -2.03 5.90 -22.91
N ASN A 86 -1.90 5.04 -21.91
CA ASN A 86 -2.84 4.88 -20.80
C ASN A 86 -2.55 5.92 -19.69
N TRP A 87 -2.64 7.21 -20.04
CA TRP A 87 -2.20 8.33 -19.17
C TRP A 87 -2.91 8.41 -17.82
N VAL A 88 -4.20 8.04 -17.77
CA VAL A 88 -5.00 8.03 -16.55
C VAL A 88 -4.49 6.95 -15.58
N GLN A 89 -4.21 5.75 -16.10
CA GLN A 89 -3.63 4.64 -15.34
C GLN A 89 -2.23 4.98 -14.85
N LEU A 90 -1.43 5.56 -15.76
CA LEU A 90 -0.07 6.00 -15.44
C LEU A 90 -0.08 7.04 -14.31
N GLY A 91 -0.88 8.10 -14.44
CA GLY A 91 -0.97 9.15 -13.43
C GLY A 91 -1.43 8.61 -12.07
N ALA A 92 -2.45 7.76 -12.04
CA ALA A 92 -2.93 7.13 -10.81
C ALA A 92 -1.86 6.26 -10.15
N PHE A 93 -1.11 5.47 -10.93
CA PHE A 93 -0.05 4.60 -10.42
C PHE A 93 1.16 5.39 -9.91
N VAL A 94 1.60 6.39 -10.67
CA VAL A 94 2.70 7.29 -10.28
C VAL A 94 2.37 7.99 -8.96
N LEU A 95 1.16 8.55 -8.83
CA LEU A 95 0.77 9.23 -7.59
C LEU A 95 0.65 8.27 -6.40
N ALA A 96 0.19 7.04 -6.61
CA ALA A 96 0.18 6.03 -5.55
C ALA A 96 1.61 5.71 -5.07
N ILE A 97 2.57 5.56 -5.99
CA ILE A 97 3.98 5.33 -5.66
C ILE A 97 4.57 6.56 -4.96
N VAL A 98 4.47 7.74 -5.56
CA VAL A 98 5.10 8.96 -5.02
C VAL A 98 4.57 9.27 -3.61
N THR A 99 3.25 9.20 -3.41
CA THR A 99 2.67 9.43 -2.08
C THR A 99 3.10 8.38 -1.07
N SER A 100 3.21 7.10 -1.47
CA SER A 100 3.68 6.04 -0.56
C SER A 100 5.14 6.24 -0.16
N GLU A 101 6.02 6.53 -1.10
CA GLU A 101 7.46 6.77 -0.81
C GLU A 101 7.66 8.05 0.04
N ALA A 102 6.91 9.12 -0.26
CA ALA A 102 6.98 10.37 0.48
C ALA A 102 6.50 10.24 1.95
N LEU A 103 5.66 9.25 2.27
CA LEU A 103 5.18 9.00 3.63
C LEU A 103 6.17 8.18 4.47
N ILE A 104 6.93 7.25 3.87
CA ILE A 104 7.74 6.28 4.62
C ILE A 104 8.81 6.97 5.48
N GLY A 105 9.62 7.82 4.88
CA GLY A 105 10.73 8.50 5.58
C GLY A 105 10.27 9.37 6.75
N PRO A 106 9.38 10.35 6.51
CA PRO A 106 8.85 11.22 7.55
C PRO A 106 8.15 10.48 8.70
N LEU A 107 7.33 9.47 8.38
CA LEU A 107 6.67 8.67 9.43
C LEU A 107 7.69 7.90 10.26
N LYS A 108 8.70 7.28 9.64
CA LYS A 108 9.77 6.60 10.38
C LYS A 108 10.51 7.54 11.33
N ALA A 109 10.86 8.73 10.87
CA ALA A 109 11.53 9.74 11.68
C ALA A 109 10.64 10.24 12.83
N LEU A 110 9.33 10.45 12.56
CA LEU A 110 8.38 10.93 13.55
C LEU A 110 8.19 9.94 14.70
N TYR A 111 8.03 8.65 14.37
CA TYR A 111 7.75 7.62 15.39
C TYR A 111 9.02 7.09 16.05
N ALA A 112 10.16 7.13 15.39
CA ALA A 112 11.46 6.66 15.86
C ALA A 112 11.40 5.31 16.61
N ARG A 113 10.47 4.42 16.23
CA ARG A 113 10.17 3.18 16.94
C ARG A 113 11.28 2.16 16.78
N PRO A 114 11.78 1.55 17.87
CA PRO A 114 12.79 0.49 17.81
C PRO A 114 12.19 -0.78 17.18
N ARG A 115 13.07 -1.62 16.62
CA ARG A 115 12.69 -2.91 16.06
C ARG A 115 12.62 -4.00 17.12
N PRO A 116 11.95 -5.14 16.81
CA PRO A 116 12.02 -6.32 17.66
C PRO A 116 13.46 -6.75 17.92
N PRO A 117 13.80 -7.18 19.14
CA PRO A 117 15.18 -7.52 19.52
C PRO A 117 15.73 -8.79 18.87
N GLN A 118 14.84 -9.67 18.33
CA GLN A 118 15.22 -10.93 17.68
C GLN A 118 15.30 -10.82 16.15
N ALA A 119 15.56 -9.63 15.61
CA ALA A 119 15.69 -9.40 14.18
C ALA A 119 16.78 -10.27 13.55
N ILE A 120 16.45 -11.01 12.49
CA ILE A 120 17.42 -11.85 11.75
C ILE A 120 18.23 -11.02 10.76
N LEU A 121 17.63 -9.97 10.19
CA LEU A 121 18.29 -9.09 9.22
C LEU A 121 18.68 -7.77 9.87
N GLU A 122 19.89 -7.33 9.63
CA GLU A 122 20.32 -6.00 10.02
C GLU A 122 19.61 -4.92 9.21
N THR A 123 19.18 -3.87 9.88
CA THR A 123 18.50 -2.74 9.26
C THR A 123 18.84 -1.45 9.99
N SER A 124 19.19 -0.41 9.26
CA SER A 124 19.66 0.88 9.81
C SER A 124 18.55 1.89 10.12
N SER A 125 17.29 1.57 9.80
CA SER A 125 16.18 2.51 9.97
C SER A 125 15.18 2.08 11.03
N TYR A 126 14.34 3.01 11.51
CA TYR A 126 13.24 2.76 12.44
C TYR A 126 12.22 1.74 11.92
N SER A 127 11.45 1.12 12.84
CA SER A 127 10.54 0.03 12.46
C SER A 127 9.22 0.53 11.88
N PHE A 128 8.62 1.57 12.44
CA PHE A 128 7.24 1.96 12.15
C PHE A 128 7.14 3.15 11.17
N PRO A 129 6.24 3.09 10.19
CA PRO A 129 5.55 1.90 9.68
C PRO A 129 6.46 1.06 8.78
N SER A 130 6.00 -0.15 8.40
CA SER A 130 6.77 -1.03 7.52
C SER A 130 6.76 -0.54 6.06
N GLY A 131 7.92 -0.09 5.57
CA GLY A 131 8.09 0.34 4.18
C GLY A 131 7.85 -0.80 3.17
N HIS A 132 8.29 -2.04 3.48
CA HIS A 132 8.02 -3.20 2.63
C HIS A 132 6.52 -3.52 2.52
N ALA A 133 5.77 -3.40 3.62
CA ALA A 133 4.32 -3.61 3.59
C ALA A 133 3.60 -2.53 2.78
N ILE A 134 4.00 -1.25 2.91
CA ILE A 134 3.46 -0.15 2.08
C ILE A 134 3.78 -0.41 0.61
N ALA A 135 5.07 -0.55 0.28
CA ALA A 135 5.54 -0.67 -1.09
C ALA A 135 5.01 -1.94 -1.77
N GLY A 136 4.99 -3.08 -1.05
CA GLY A 136 4.45 -4.34 -1.54
C GLY A 136 2.96 -4.25 -1.88
N ALA A 137 2.16 -3.64 -1.01
CA ALA A 137 0.74 -3.45 -1.25
C ALA A 137 0.49 -2.49 -2.43
N VAL A 138 1.18 -1.33 -2.47
CA VAL A 138 1.06 -0.36 -3.58
C VAL A 138 1.43 -1.01 -4.91
N THR A 139 2.51 -1.78 -4.94
CA THR A 139 2.97 -2.41 -6.18
C THR A 139 2.06 -3.56 -6.59
N ALA A 140 1.81 -4.54 -5.72
CA ALA A 140 1.03 -5.72 -6.09
C ALA A 140 -0.42 -5.35 -6.49
N VAL A 141 -1.11 -4.59 -5.65
CA VAL A 141 -2.49 -4.16 -5.92
C VAL A 141 -2.54 -3.17 -7.08
N GLY A 142 -1.63 -2.19 -7.08
CA GLY A 142 -1.56 -1.16 -8.13
C GLY A 142 -1.33 -1.75 -9.51
N LEU A 143 -0.37 -2.67 -9.68
CA LEU A 143 -0.09 -3.33 -10.96
C LEU A 143 -1.34 -4.03 -11.53
N VAL A 144 -2.06 -4.78 -10.69
CA VAL A 144 -3.30 -5.45 -11.13
C VAL A 144 -4.34 -4.44 -11.59
N ILE A 145 -4.51 -3.35 -10.84
CA ILE A 145 -5.52 -2.32 -11.15
C ILE A 145 -5.20 -1.57 -12.45
N VAL A 146 -3.94 -1.23 -12.69
CA VAL A 146 -3.58 -0.38 -13.83
C VAL A 146 -3.32 -1.16 -15.11
N LEU A 147 -2.90 -2.44 -15.01
CA LEU A 147 -2.55 -3.25 -16.18
C LEU A 147 -3.68 -4.15 -16.67
N LEU A 148 -4.63 -4.53 -15.79
CA LEU A 148 -5.70 -5.46 -16.15
C LEU A 148 -7.06 -4.76 -16.25
N PRO A 149 -7.85 -5.04 -17.31
CA PRO A 149 -9.21 -4.53 -17.40
C PRO A 149 -10.12 -5.18 -16.33
N PRO A 150 -11.17 -4.48 -15.86
CA PRO A 150 -12.16 -5.05 -14.95
C PRO A 150 -12.82 -6.31 -15.50
N GLY A 151 -13.08 -7.29 -14.65
CA GLY A 151 -13.72 -8.56 -15.00
C GLY A 151 -13.32 -9.69 -14.05
N SER A 152 -13.83 -10.89 -14.29
CA SER A 152 -13.57 -12.08 -13.46
C SER A 152 -12.08 -12.44 -13.40
N ARG A 153 -11.38 -12.33 -14.53
CA ARG A 153 -9.92 -12.55 -14.60
C ARG A 153 -9.17 -11.58 -13.68
N ARG A 154 -9.54 -10.29 -13.66
CA ARG A 154 -8.92 -9.30 -12.80
C ARG A 154 -9.19 -9.59 -11.32
N TRP A 155 -10.41 -9.99 -10.96
CA TRP A 155 -10.74 -10.39 -9.59
C TRP A 155 -9.80 -11.48 -9.07
N SER A 156 -9.54 -12.52 -9.87
CA SER A 156 -8.57 -13.55 -9.50
C SER A 156 -7.16 -13.00 -9.24
N TRP A 157 -6.73 -12.01 -10.02
CA TRP A 157 -5.43 -11.35 -9.82
C TRP A 157 -5.43 -10.38 -8.63
N GLU A 158 -6.55 -9.72 -8.34
CA GLU A 158 -6.71 -8.89 -7.13
C GLU A 158 -6.55 -9.75 -5.86
N VAL A 159 -7.17 -10.94 -5.84
CA VAL A 159 -6.99 -11.90 -4.73
C VAL A 159 -5.54 -12.35 -4.61
N LYS A 160 -4.89 -12.72 -5.72
CA LYS A 160 -3.46 -13.10 -5.72
C LYS A 160 -2.56 -11.95 -5.23
N ALA A 161 -2.83 -10.74 -5.66
CA ALA A 161 -2.09 -9.55 -5.22
C ALA A 161 -2.28 -9.29 -3.71
N ALA A 162 -3.50 -9.46 -3.19
CA ALA A 162 -3.78 -9.33 -1.77
C ALA A 162 -3.05 -10.41 -0.95
N ILE A 163 -3.06 -11.68 -1.40
CA ILE A 163 -2.31 -12.77 -0.77
C ILE A 163 -0.81 -12.46 -0.79
N PHE A 164 -0.27 -12.05 -1.94
CA PHE A 164 1.16 -11.71 -2.07
C PHE A 164 1.56 -10.56 -1.12
N ALA A 165 0.77 -9.47 -1.09
CA ALA A 165 1.02 -8.35 -0.19
C ALA A 165 0.95 -8.77 1.29
N SER A 166 0.02 -9.65 1.65
CA SER A 166 -0.11 -10.20 3.01
C SER A 166 1.08 -11.08 3.38
N LEU A 167 1.52 -11.97 2.49
CA LEU A 167 2.69 -12.82 2.72
C LEU A 167 3.97 -11.98 2.84
N MET A 168 4.10 -10.94 2.01
CA MET A 168 5.22 -10.00 2.14
C MET A 168 5.19 -9.26 3.49
N ALA A 169 4.04 -8.76 3.93
CA ALA A 169 3.89 -8.13 5.23
C ALA A 169 4.23 -9.11 6.38
N LEU A 170 3.70 -10.33 6.34
CA LEU A 170 3.96 -11.37 7.31
C LEU A 170 5.43 -11.80 7.35
N SER A 171 6.11 -11.88 6.20
CA SER A 171 7.53 -12.20 6.15
C SER A 171 8.38 -11.24 7.00
N ARG A 172 7.97 -9.97 7.09
CA ARG A 172 8.68 -8.96 7.91
C ARG A 172 8.54 -9.22 9.42
N THR A 173 7.39 -9.72 9.86
CA THR A 173 7.20 -10.12 11.26
C THR A 173 7.86 -11.45 11.55
N TYR A 174 7.86 -12.39 10.62
CA TYR A 174 8.53 -13.68 10.76
C TYR A 174 10.05 -13.54 10.93
N LEU A 175 10.65 -12.59 10.23
CA LEU A 175 12.07 -12.23 10.37
C LEU A 175 12.33 -11.33 11.59
N SER A 176 11.31 -10.97 12.36
CA SER A 176 11.37 -10.01 13.48
C SER A 176 12.02 -8.67 13.14
N VAL A 177 11.96 -8.23 11.89
CA VAL A 177 12.46 -6.89 11.50
C VAL A 177 11.40 -5.81 11.67
N HIS A 178 10.13 -6.21 11.84
CA HIS A 178 8.99 -5.33 12.08
C HIS A 178 8.02 -5.95 13.08
N TRP A 179 7.35 -5.09 13.84
CA TRP A 179 6.21 -5.45 14.68
C TRP A 179 4.98 -5.75 13.83
N LEU A 180 3.99 -6.45 14.39
CA LEU A 180 2.72 -6.71 13.71
C LEU A 180 2.01 -5.40 13.34
N SER A 181 1.95 -4.46 14.28
CA SER A 181 1.35 -3.15 14.05
C SER A 181 2.05 -2.36 12.95
N ASP A 182 3.38 -2.47 12.77
CA ASP A 182 4.13 -1.82 11.70
C ASP A 182 3.65 -2.29 10.33
N VAL A 183 3.46 -3.61 10.16
CA VAL A 183 3.07 -4.20 8.87
C VAL A 183 1.59 -4.03 8.58
N VAL A 184 0.73 -4.09 9.60
CA VAL A 184 -0.71 -3.81 9.47
C VAL A 184 -0.92 -2.37 9.01
N THR A 185 -0.27 -1.41 9.68
CA THR A 185 -0.32 0.00 9.29
C THR A 185 0.18 0.20 7.86
N GLY A 186 1.34 -0.40 7.54
CA GLY A 186 1.92 -0.30 6.20
C GLY A 186 1.01 -0.89 5.12
N ALA A 187 0.42 -2.06 5.35
CA ALA A 187 -0.48 -2.71 4.41
C ALA A 187 -1.76 -1.87 4.19
N LEU A 188 -2.36 -1.35 5.26
CA LEU A 188 -3.55 -0.49 5.18
C LEU A 188 -3.28 0.79 4.39
N LEU A 189 -2.19 1.50 4.69
CA LEU A 189 -1.80 2.68 3.95
C LEU A 189 -1.52 2.36 2.48
N GLY A 190 -0.77 1.28 2.20
CA GLY A 190 -0.43 0.87 0.85
C GLY A 190 -1.66 0.48 0.01
N VAL A 191 -2.58 -0.33 0.55
CA VAL A 191 -3.84 -0.69 -0.12
C VAL A 191 -4.70 0.55 -0.34
N GLY A 192 -4.79 1.41 0.67
CA GLY A 192 -5.56 2.65 0.58
C GLY A 192 -5.07 3.57 -0.54
N LEU A 193 -3.76 3.73 -0.69
CA LEU A 193 -3.17 4.52 -1.77
C LEU A 193 -3.33 3.85 -3.15
N ALA A 194 -3.13 2.51 -3.22
CA ALA A 194 -3.28 1.74 -4.46
C ALA A 194 -4.70 1.77 -5.03
N LEU A 195 -5.72 1.88 -4.18
CA LEU A 195 -7.13 1.97 -4.58
C LEU A 195 -7.61 3.41 -4.69
N GLY A 196 -7.13 4.31 -3.84
CA GLY A 196 -7.61 5.68 -3.72
C GLY A 196 -7.31 6.53 -4.95
N TRP A 197 -6.09 6.53 -5.43
CA TRP A 197 -5.73 7.29 -6.62
C TRP A 197 -6.48 6.84 -7.87
N PRO A 198 -6.56 5.53 -8.22
CA PRO A 198 -7.39 5.07 -9.32
C PRO A 198 -8.87 5.43 -9.17
N ALA A 199 -9.43 5.35 -7.97
CA ALA A 199 -10.81 5.74 -7.71
C ALA A 199 -11.05 7.23 -7.92
N LEU A 200 -10.14 8.08 -7.44
CA LEU A 200 -10.20 9.53 -7.63
C LEU A 200 -10.11 9.92 -9.11
N PHE A 201 -9.15 9.36 -9.85
CA PHE A 201 -9.00 9.63 -11.29
C PHE A 201 -10.24 9.19 -12.08
N GLN A 202 -10.82 8.04 -11.72
CA GLN A 202 -12.03 7.56 -12.36
C GLN A 202 -13.24 8.47 -12.05
N GLU A 203 -13.38 8.92 -10.80
CA GLU A 203 -14.44 9.86 -10.40
C GLU A 203 -14.31 11.21 -11.11
N VAL A 204 -13.11 11.77 -11.16
CA VAL A 204 -12.85 13.03 -11.85
C VAL A 204 -13.23 12.92 -13.33
N ARG A 205 -12.79 11.85 -13.99
CA ARG A 205 -13.06 11.64 -15.42
C ARG A 205 -14.54 11.43 -15.73
N ASP A 206 -15.22 10.58 -14.96
CA ASP A 206 -16.56 10.08 -15.32
C ASP A 206 -17.68 10.93 -14.71
N VAL A 207 -17.41 11.70 -13.65
CA VAL A 207 -18.43 12.46 -12.92
C VAL A 207 -18.15 13.97 -12.93
N ARG A 208 -16.95 14.38 -12.49
CA ARG A 208 -16.67 15.81 -12.27
C ARG A 208 -16.45 16.57 -13.59
N LEU A 209 -15.66 16.04 -14.50
CA LEU A 209 -15.41 16.70 -15.79
C LEU A 209 -16.65 16.86 -16.65
N PRO A 210 -17.53 15.84 -16.84
CA PRO A 210 -18.78 16.03 -17.58
C PRO A 210 -19.70 17.08 -16.94
N ARG A 211 -19.84 17.07 -15.61
CA ARG A 211 -20.66 18.08 -14.90
C ARG A 211 -20.11 19.48 -15.05
N TRP A 212 -18.79 19.66 -14.97
CA TRP A 212 -18.15 20.96 -15.15
C TRP A 212 -18.36 21.48 -16.60
N ARG A 213 -18.19 20.61 -17.61
CA ARG A 213 -18.42 20.95 -19.01
C ARG A 213 -19.87 21.36 -19.26
N ALA A 214 -20.83 20.61 -18.73
CA ALA A 214 -22.24 20.93 -18.84
C ALA A 214 -22.59 22.28 -18.19
N ARG A 215 -22.06 22.57 -17.00
CA ARG A 215 -22.25 23.87 -16.33
C ARG A 215 -21.66 25.03 -17.13
N LYS A 216 -20.47 24.82 -17.72
CA LYS A 216 -19.82 25.86 -18.53
C LYS A 216 -20.60 26.13 -19.84
N ALA A 217 -21.16 25.10 -20.48
CA ALA A 217 -22.00 25.25 -21.64
C ALA A 217 -23.30 26.04 -21.32
N ALA A 218 -24.01 25.66 -20.25
CA ALA A 218 -25.21 26.34 -19.81
C ALA A 218 -24.97 27.82 -19.42
N ALA A 219 -23.82 28.15 -18.83
CA ALA A 219 -23.45 29.53 -18.54
C ALA A 219 -23.21 30.35 -19.80
N ALA A 220 -22.55 29.77 -20.82
CA ALA A 220 -22.31 30.45 -22.11
C ALA A 220 -23.60 30.69 -22.87
N GLU A 221 -24.58 29.79 -22.81
CA GLU A 221 -25.91 29.97 -23.42
C GLU A 221 -26.76 31.05 -22.74
N ALA A 222 -26.55 31.29 -21.43
CA ALA A 222 -27.26 32.31 -20.66
C ALA A 222 -26.70 33.75 -20.89
N GLU A 223 -25.51 33.87 -21.44
CA GLU A 223 -24.86 35.16 -21.78
C GLU A 223 -25.15 35.64 -23.24
N THR A 224 -25.79 34.78 -24.04
CA THR A 224 -26.22 35.10 -25.45
C THR A 224 -27.69 35.46 -25.51
#